data_acb12debaf97e47103227c9de9e107af
#
_entry.id   acb12debaf97e47103227c9de9e107af
#
_cell.length_a   1.000
_cell.length_b   1.000
_cell.length_c   1.000
_cell.angle_alpha   90.00
_cell.angle_beta   90.00
_cell.angle_gamma   90.00
#
_symmetry.space_group_name_H-M   'P 1'
#
loop_
_entity.id
_entity.type
_entity.pdbx_description
1 polymer ?
#
loop_
_entity_poly.entity_id
_entity_poly.type
_entity_poly.pdbx_seq_one_letter_code
_entity_poly.pdbx_strand_id
1 'polypeptide(L)'
;IVVNFARGVNRKGGDYAAEVIAIDQFKLKGFPRHTSAVMSLGILRGTGLMFQAAAKLGMDRYFLDHAYFNPGYNGKGWLRLLKNSHTMNWIGASDGKRWEDNFRPHQLVTPWRTGSERGKHIIVCPPTDAVGWYMNCRDWETKVVKYLKSIIPETDHNLIVIRRKPGGPIVDNKGNLIGKESGPTLPAFDDELKTANFLVVHNSMVALEATRKGYPVITDVHNSCYSISNGWNDILALHNKHAEFDKEPSRRELFYWLSDNQFTLKEIKSGNAWLKVLNTEPPVIDYHQPF
;
A
#
# COMPACT_ATOMS: atom_id res chain seq x y z
N ILE A 1 15.17 -0.57 -12.70
CA ILE A 1 15.10 -1.62 -13.74
C ILE A 1 13.64 -1.73 -14.13
N VAL A 2 13.37 -1.58 -15.39
CA VAL A 2 12.04 -1.73 -15.99
C VAL A 2 12.09 -3.01 -16.81
N VAL A 3 11.14 -3.89 -16.63
CA VAL A 3 10.99 -5.09 -17.44
C VAL A 3 9.80 -4.89 -18.36
N ASN A 4 10.04 -4.87 -19.65
CA ASN A 4 8.99 -4.90 -20.65
C ASN A 4 8.71 -6.36 -21.01
N PHE A 5 7.44 -6.73 -20.99
CA PHE A 5 6.99 -7.98 -21.54
C PHE A 5 6.46 -7.74 -22.94
N ALA A 6 7.17 -8.20 -23.95
CA ALA A 6 6.62 -8.30 -25.28
C ALA A 6 6.00 -9.70 -25.46
N ARG A 7 4.81 -9.80 -26.02
CA ARG A 7 4.29 -11.09 -26.50
C ARG A 7 5.24 -11.60 -27.57
N GLY A 8 6.02 -12.59 -27.27
CA GLY A 8 6.86 -13.28 -28.23
C GLY A 8 6.00 -13.86 -29.34
N VAL A 9 6.41 -13.62 -30.59
CA VAL A 9 5.75 -14.16 -31.79
C VAL A 9 6.05 -15.67 -31.94
N ASN A 10 6.32 -16.38 -30.86
CA ASN A 10 6.55 -17.80 -30.96
C ASN A 10 5.21 -18.54 -30.81
N ARG A 11 4.69 -19.00 -31.93
CA ARG A 11 3.39 -19.64 -32.13
C ARG A 11 3.25 -21.05 -31.48
N LYS A 12 4.22 -21.48 -30.73
CA LYS A 12 4.21 -22.76 -30.02
C LYS A 12 4.38 -22.54 -28.51
N GLY A 13 3.31 -22.19 -27.82
CA GLY A 13 3.28 -22.32 -26.38
C GLY A 13 3.45 -21.06 -25.51
N GLY A 14 3.24 -19.86 -26.05
CA GLY A 14 3.08 -18.70 -25.17
C GLY A 14 4.35 -18.19 -24.47
N ASP A 15 5.48 -18.27 -25.12
CA ASP A 15 6.73 -17.69 -24.62
C ASP A 15 6.65 -16.15 -24.62
N TYR A 16 6.84 -15.57 -23.45
CA TYR A 16 6.98 -14.12 -23.29
C TYR A 16 8.46 -13.74 -23.33
N ALA A 17 8.84 -12.87 -24.26
CA ALA A 17 10.14 -12.23 -24.21
C ALA A 17 10.07 -11.05 -23.24
N ALA A 18 11.01 -10.96 -22.31
CA ALA A 18 11.15 -9.84 -21.40
C ALA A 18 12.39 -9.03 -21.77
N GLU A 19 12.23 -7.73 -22.00
CA GLU A 19 13.32 -6.80 -22.20
C GLU A 19 13.47 -5.91 -20.96
N VAL A 20 14.69 -5.78 -20.46
CA VAL A 20 15.02 -4.88 -19.35
C VAL A 20 15.54 -3.57 -19.92
N ILE A 21 14.83 -2.48 -19.65
CA ILE A 21 15.27 -1.14 -20.05
C ILE A 21 15.49 -0.25 -18.83
N ALA A 22 16.45 0.66 -18.94
CA ALA A 22 16.64 1.71 -17.93
C ALA A 22 15.51 2.74 -18.04
N ILE A 23 15.14 3.35 -16.90
CA ILE A 23 14.10 4.39 -16.87
C ILE A 23 14.47 5.58 -17.77
N ASP A 24 15.73 5.94 -17.87
CA ASP A 24 16.19 7.03 -18.73
C ASP A 24 16.07 6.68 -20.21
N GLN A 25 16.27 5.42 -20.59
CA GLN A 25 16.01 4.94 -21.93
C GLN A 25 14.52 5.01 -22.27
N PHE A 26 13.65 4.63 -21.35
CA PHE A 26 12.20 4.81 -21.49
C PHE A 26 11.81 6.28 -21.70
N LYS A 27 12.39 7.21 -20.90
CA LYS A 27 12.12 8.65 -21.02
C LYS A 27 12.50 9.20 -22.39
N LEU A 28 13.58 8.69 -23.00
CA LEU A 28 14.07 9.15 -24.30
C LEU A 28 13.33 8.54 -25.48
N LYS A 29 13.00 7.26 -25.41
CA LYS A 29 12.52 6.46 -26.55
C LYS A 29 11.09 5.92 -26.39
N GLY A 30 10.49 6.03 -25.20
CA GLY A 30 9.21 5.40 -24.87
C GLY A 30 9.31 3.87 -24.75
N PHE A 31 8.18 3.20 -24.94
CA PHE A 31 8.14 1.74 -24.91
C PHE A 31 8.66 1.14 -26.22
N PRO A 32 9.39 0.01 -26.17
CA PRO A 32 9.70 -0.77 -27.34
C PRO A 32 8.44 -1.15 -28.12
N ARG A 33 8.60 -1.34 -29.42
CA ARG A 33 7.51 -1.76 -30.31
C ARG A 33 6.93 -3.10 -29.80
N HIS A 34 5.60 -3.22 -29.80
CA HIS A 34 4.89 -4.42 -29.33
C HIS A 34 4.93 -4.68 -27.81
N THR A 35 5.33 -3.72 -26.98
CA THR A 35 5.17 -3.85 -25.52
C THR A 35 3.69 -4.01 -25.19
N SER A 36 3.32 -5.09 -24.51
CA SER A 36 1.95 -5.36 -24.05
C SER A 36 1.76 -5.20 -22.54
N ALA A 37 2.87 -5.25 -21.80
CA ALA A 37 2.85 -5.11 -20.36
C ALA A 37 4.17 -4.52 -19.84
N VAL A 38 4.12 -3.94 -18.66
CA VAL A 38 5.30 -3.38 -17.98
C VAL A 38 5.36 -3.86 -16.54
N MET A 39 6.57 -4.02 -16.02
CA MET A 39 6.81 -4.35 -14.62
C MET A 39 7.92 -3.48 -14.04
N SER A 40 7.78 -3.08 -12.79
CA SER A 40 8.84 -2.42 -12.04
C SER A 40 8.80 -2.76 -10.55
N LEU A 41 9.95 -2.60 -9.91
CA LEU A 41 10.08 -2.64 -8.47
C LEU A 41 9.66 -1.29 -7.88
N GLY A 42 8.46 -1.24 -7.29
CA GLY A 42 7.86 -0.03 -6.73
C GLY A 42 7.50 1.03 -7.77
N ILE A 43 6.90 2.12 -7.30
CA ILE A 43 6.50 3.28 -8.11
C ILE A 43 7.41 4.50 -7.87
N LEU A 44 8.35 4.38 -6.93
CA LEU A 44 9.28 5.42 -6.56
C LEU A 44 10.46 5.48 -7.57
N ARG A 45 11.24 6.55 -7.52
CA ARG A 45 12.45 6.72 -8.35
C ARG A 45 12.17 6.81 -9.86
N GLY A 46 11.07 7.45 -10.24
CA GLY A 46 10.72 7.73 -11.63
C GLY A 46 9.96 6.62 -12.36
N THR A 47 9.80 5.43 -11.77
CA THR A 47 9.04 4.33 -12.37
C THR A 47 7.55 4.61 -12.45
N GLY A 48 7.02 5.51 -11.64
CA GLY A 48 5.63 5.96 -11.72
C GLY A 48 5.26 6.54 -13.09
N LEU A 49 6.18 7.27 -13.75
CA LEU A 49 5.98 7.79 -15.11
C LEU A 49 5.67 6.67 -16.12
N MET A 50 6.45 5.59 -16.06
CA MET A 50 6.26 4.44 -16.94
C MET A 50 4.89 3.80 -16.70
N PHE A 51 4.48 3.63 -15.45
CA PHE A 51 3.18 3.06 -15.13
C PHE A 51 2.02 3.96 -15.58
N GLN A 52 2.15 5.28 -15.44
CA GLN A 52 1.14 6.22 -15.97
C GLN A 52 1.05 6.17 -17.49
N ALA A 53 2.19 6.11 -18.19
CA ALA A 53 2.23 5.98 -19.64
C ALA A 53 1.62 4.65 -20.11
N ALA A 54 1.96 3.54 -19.44
CA ALA A 54 1.39 2.23 -19.73
C ALA A 54 -0.13 2.19 -19.50
N ALA A 55 -0.62 2.84 -18.44
CA ALA A 55 -2.06 2.96 -18.18
C ALA A 55 -2.79 3.68 -19.31
N LYS A 56 -2.24 4.81 -19.80
CA LYS A 56 -2.82 5.57 -20.91
C LYS A 56 -2.89 4.77 -22.22
N LEU A 57 -2.01 3.80 -22.39
CA LEU A 57 -1.94 2.93 -23.55
C LEU A 57 -2.70 1.60 -23.37
N GLY A 58 -3.40 1.42 -22.25
CA GLY A 58 -4.14 0.19 -21.97
C GLY A 58 -3.27 -1.03 -21.72
N MET A 59 -1.98 -0.84 -21.39
CA MET A 59 -1.05 -1.93 -21.12
C MET A 59 -1.22 -2.48 -19.71
N ASP A 60 -1.02 -3.79 -19.54
CA ASP A 60 -0.94 -4.40 -18.22
C ASP A 60 0.27 -3.87 -17.43
N ARG A 61 0.08 -3.63 -16.15
CA ARG A 61 1.08 -3.08 -15.23
C ARG A 61 1.28 -4.04 -14.06
N TYR A 62 2.49 -4.52 -13.89
CA TYR A 62 2.85 -5.42 -12.80
C TYR A 62 3.71 -4.70 -11.79
N PHE A 63 3.18 -4.55 -10.58
CA PHE A 63 3.82 -3.88 -9.47
C PHE A 63 4.49 -4.91 -8.57
N LEU A 64 5.82 -4.95 -8.59
CA LEU A 64 6.62 -5.72 -7.65
C LEU A 64 7.08 -4.80 -6.53
N ASP A 65 6.83 -5.13 -5.27
CA ASP A 65 7.22 -4.28 -4.14
C ASP A 65 7.42 -5.11 -2.86
N HIS A 66 7.76 -4.44 -1.77
CA HIS A 66 7.83 -5.04 -0.44
C HIS A 66 6.55 -5.80 -0.11
N ALA A 67 6.70 -6.98 0.46
CA ALA A 67 5.58 -7.79 0.92
C ALA A 67 4.85 -7.13 2.10
N TYR A 68 3.66 -7.63 2.37
CA TYR A 68 2.85 -7.23 3.52
C TYR A 68 3.46 -7.74 4.83
N PHE A 69 4.02 -8.94 4.81
CA PHE A 69 4.65 -9.61 5.95
C PHE A 69 6.06 -10.07 5.58
N ASN A 70 7.01 -9.92 6.50
CA ASN A 70 8.41 -10.32 6.34
C ASN A 70 9.04 -9.87 5.00
N PRO A 71 9.01 -8.55 4.67
CA PRO A 71 9.52 -8.06 3.40
C PRO A 71 11.03 -8.29 3.27
N GLY A 72 11.50 -8.61 2.05
CA GLY A 72 12.92 -8.73 1.78
C GLY A 72 13.26 -8.91 0.30
N TYR A 73 14.28 -8.17 -0.16
CA TYR A 73 14.73 -8.21 -1.55
C TYR A 73 15.91 -9.18 -1.79
N ASN A 74 16.58 -9.62 -0.74
CA ASN A 74 17.83 -10.39 -0.85
C ASN A 74 17.61 -11.92 -0.87
N GLY A 75 16.45 -12.35 -1.37
CA GLY A 75 16.11 -13.78 -1.46
C GLY A 75 15.72 -14.43 -0.13
N LYS A 76 15.77 -13.71 0.98
CA LYS A 76 15.42 -14.21 2.32
C LYS A 76 14.05 -13.72 2.81
N GLY A 77 13.34 -12.96 2.02
CA GLY A 77 12.04 -12.39 2.38
C GLY A 77 11.01 -12.56 1.28
N TRP A 78 9.90 -11.88 1.47
CA TRP A 78 8.75 -11.95 0.60
C TRP A 78 8.59 -10.64 -0.18
N LEU A 79 7.98 -10.75 -1.36
CA LEU A 79 7.63 -9.65 -2.25
C LEU A 79 6.15 -9.75 -2.59
N ARG A 80 5.47 -8.63 -2.74
CA ARG A 80 4.15 -8.62 -3.37
C ARG A 80 4.29 -8.40 -4.87
N LEU A 81 3.43 -9.05 -5.64
CA LEU A 81 3.31 -8.88 -7.08
C LEU A 81 1.83 -8.69 -7.41
N LEU A 82 1.48 -7.54 -7.98
CA LEU A 82 0.10 -7.17 -8.26
C LEU A 82 -0.06 -6.73 -9.72
N LYS A 83 -1.19 -7.04 -10.31
CA LYS A 83 -1.55 -6.60 -11.67
C LYS A 83 -2.47 -5.38 -11.60
N ASN A 84 -2.14 -4.35 -12.36
CA ASN A 84 -2.92 -3.12 -12.57
C ASN A 84 -3.26 -2.30 -11.31
N SER A 85 -2.84 -2.74 -10.13
CA SER A 85 -2.98 -2.03 -8.87
C SER A 85 -1.67 -2.00 -8.10
N HIS A 86 -1.36 -0.89 -7.44
CA HIS A 86 -0.20 -0.79 -6.55
C HIS A 86 -0.46 -1.47 -5.20
N THR A 87 -1.70 -1.58 -4.79
CA THR A 87 -2.10 -2.09 -3.47
C THR A 87 -3.30 -3.02 -3.60
N MET A 88 -3.29 -4.10 -2.83
CA MET A 88 -4.45 -4.96 -2.65
C MET A 88 -5.33 -4.35 -1.54
N ASN A 89 -6.51 -3.89 -1.88
CA ASN A 89 -7.42 -3.16 -0.98
C ASN A 89 -8.76 -3.87 -0.78
N TRP A 90 -8.84 -5.14 -1.16
CA TRP A 90 -10.01 -6.02 -0.98
C TRP A 90 -9.59 -7.34 -0.35
N ILE A 91 -10.57 -8.08 0.14
CA ILE A 91 -10.42 -9.44 0.66
C ILE A 91 -11.06 -10.40 -0.32
N GLY A 92 -10.30 -11.39 -0.77
CA GLY A 92 -10.79 -12.52 -1.55
C GLY A 92 -10.76 -13.82 -0.76
N ALA A 93 -11.13 -14.91 -1.41
CA ALA A 93 -11.09 -16.21 -0.78
C ALA A 93 -9.66 -16.69 -0.50
N SER A 94 -9.43 -17.17 0.71
CA SER A 94 -8.17 -17.77 1.16
C SER A 94 -8.45 -18.90 2.14
N ASP A 95 -7.68 -19.98 2.08
CA ASP A 95 -7.74 -21.07 3.06
C ASP A 95 -6.91 -20.77 4.32
N GLY A 96 -6.18 -19.66 4.32
CA GLY A 96 -5.33 -19.21 5.40
C GLY A 96 -4.05 -20.01 5.62
N LYS A 97 -3.85 -21.10 4.88
CA LYS A 97 -2.72 -22.01 5.11
C LYS A 97 -1.37 -21.31 5.00
N ARG A 98 -1.20 -20.41 4.01
CA ARG A 98 0.06 -19.66 3.86
C ARG A 98 0.35 -18.77 5.06
N TRP A 99 -0.66 -18.13 5.64
CA TRP A 99 -0.51 -17.35 6.86
C TRP A 99 -0.10 -18.23 8.04
N GLU A 100 -0.83 -19.29 8.29
CA GLU A 100 -0.60 -20.19 9.42
C GLU A 100 0.80 -20.83 9.38
N ASP A 101 1.25 -21.26 8.20
CA ASP A 101 2.53 -21.96 8.03
C ASP A 101 3.74 -21.00 8.05
N ASN A 102 3.62 -19.76 7.54
CA ASN A 102 4.79 -18.92 7.28
C ASN A 102 4.84 -17.62 8.09
N PHE A 103 3.70 -17.10 8.55
CA PHE A 103 3.66 -15.76 9.15
C PHE A 103 3.18 -15.75 10.59
N ARG A 104 2.12 -16.44 10.92
CA ARG A 104 1.55 -16.47 12.27
C ARG A 104 2.58 -16.74 13.37
N PRO A 105 3.52 -17.69 13.23
CA PRO A 105 4.53 -17.94 14.27
C PRO A 105 5.41 -16.73 14.60
N HIS A 106 5.52 -15.77 13.67
CA HIS A 106 6.39 -14.61 13.76
C HIS A 106 5.65 -13.27 13.76
N GLN A 107 4.32 -13.29 13.63
CA GLN A 107 3.47 -12.10 13.55
C GLN A 107 2.45 -12.12 14.69
N LEU A 108 2.81 -11.51 15.81
CA LEU A 108 1.86 -11.37 16.93
C LEU A 108 0.66 -10.53 16.50
N VAL A 109 -0.53 -11.10 16.61
CA VAL A 109 -1.80 -10.41 16.42
C VAL A 109 -2.45 -10.21 17.78
N THR A 110 -2.59 -8.96 18.20
CA THR A 110 -3.23 -8.62 19.48
C THR A 110 -4.73 -8.38 19.27
N PRO A 111 -5.59 -8.66 20.24
CA PRO A 111 -6.99 -8.27 20.20
C PRO A 111 -7.16 -6.78 19.87
N TRP A 112 -8.33 -6.40 19.36
CA TRP A 112 -8.66 -4.99 19.20
C TRP A 112 -8.61 -4.29 20.55
N ARG A 113 -7.98 -3.13 20.60
CA ARG A 113 -7.88 -2.32 21.82
C ARG A 113 -9.19 -1.62 22.10
N THR A 114 -9.65 -1.74 23.33
CA THR A 114 -10.78 -0.98 23.84
C THR A 114 -10.47 0.52 23.92
N GLY A 115 -11.47 1.36 24.07
CA GLY A 115 -11.27 2.80 24.22
C GLY A 115 -10.31 3.18 25.36
N SER A 116 -10.35 2.45 26.47
CA SER A 116 -9.48 2.68 27.65
C SER A 116 -8.02 2.29 27.43
N GLU A 117 -7.75 1.36 26.50
CA GLU A 117 -6.40 0.90 26.16
C GLU A 117 -5.72 1.74 25.10
N ARG A 118 -6.45 2.66 24.47
CA ARG A 118 -5.94 3.56 23.44
C ARG A 118 -5.48 4.89 24.04
N GLY A 119 -4.45 5.48 23.44
CA GLY A 119 -3.99 6.82 23.78
C GLY A 119 -4.96 7.93 23.36
N LYS A 120 -4.43 9.12 23.11
CA LYS A 120 -5.24 10.29 22.75
C LYS A 120 -4.97 10.79 21.32
N HIS A 121 -3.79 10.51 20.76
CA HIS A 121 -3.35 11.09 19.49
C HIS A 121 -4.06 10.46 18.28
N ILE A 122 -4.41 11.30 17.33
CA ILE A 122 -4.82 10.93 15.97
C ILE A 122 -3.57 11.00 15.10
N ILE A 123 -3.02 9.84 14.72
CA ILE A 123 -1.79 9.80 13.92
C ILE A 123 -2.15 9.80 12.45
N VAL A 124 -1.83 10.87 11.75
CA VAL A 124 -2.05 11.01 10.31
C VAL A 124 -0.78 10.64 9.56
N CYS A 125 -0.85 9.63 8.71
CA CYS A 125 0.26 9.12 7.90
C CYS A 125 0.02 9.42 6.41
N PRO A 126 0.47 10.57 5.91
CA PRO A 126 0.28 10.97 4.52
C PRO A 126 1.12 10.13 3.56
N PRO A 127 0.79 10.14 2.26
CA PRO A 127 1.66 9.57 1.24
C PRO A 127 2.97 10.36 1.18
N THR A 128 4.06 9.71 0.72
CA THR A 128 5.27 10.45 0.32
C THR A 128 4.96 11.30 -0.92
N ASP A 129 5.74 12.35 -1.17
CA ASP A 129 5.51 13.25 -2.31
C ASP A 129 5.42 12.50 -3.65
N ALA A 130 6.32 11.52 -3.87
CA ALA A 130 6.29 10.71 -5.09
C ALA A 130 5.01 9.86 -5.23
N VAL A 131 4.48 9.32 -4.12
CA VAL A 131 3.20 8.60 -4.12
C VAL A 131 2.05 9.57 -4.34
N GLY A 132 2.06 10.71 -3.65
CA GLY A 132 1.07 11.76 -3.82
C GLY A 132 0.98 12.27 -5.25
N TRP A 133 2.14 12.44 -5.91
CA TRP A 133 2.22 12.77 -7.33
C TRP A 133 1.64 11.65 -8.21
N TYR A 134 2.06 10.40 -7.98
CA TYR A 134 1.61 9.26 -8.77
C TYR A 134 0.09 9.03 -8.70
N MET A 135 -0.48 9.20 -7.52
CA MET A 135 -1.91 9.02 -7.22
C MET A 135 -2.73 10.30 -7.34
N ASN A 136 -2.10 11.42 -7.76
CA ASN A 136 -2.74 12.74 -7.88
C ASN A 136 -3.41 13.23 -6.59
N CYS A 137 -2.71 13.08 -5.46
CA CYS A 137 -3.22 13.41 -4.12
C CYS A 137 -2.17 14.10 -3.23
N ARG A 138 -1.35 14.99 -3.79
CA ARG A 138 -0.33 15.74 -3.02
C ARG A 138 -0.93 16.60 -1.90
N ASP A 139 -2.16 17.03 -2.04
CA ASP A 139 -2.90 17.84 -1.07
C ASP A 139 -3.66 17.01 -0.02
N TRP A 140 -3.53 15.68 -0.05
CA TRP A 140 -4.26 14.76 0.83
C TRP A 140 -4.07 15.08 2.32
N GLU A 141 -2.84 15.33 2.76
CA GLU A 141 -2.56 15.70 4.17
C GLU A 141 -3.35 16.94 4.59
N THR A 142 -3.29 18.00 3.78
CA THR A 142 -3.98 19.26 4.07
C THR A 142 -5.49 19.07 4.15
N LYS A 143 -6.05 18.29 3.22
CA LYS A 143 -7.49 17.98 3.18
C LYS A 143 -7.91 17.16 4.41
N VAL A 144 -7.16 16.11 4.75
CA VAL A 144 -7.44 15.27 5.91
C VAL A 144 -7.37 16.06 7.21
N VAL A 145 -6.32 16.86 7.40
CA VAL A 145 -6.20 17.66 8.63
C VAL A 145 -7.33 18.67 8.76
N LYS A 146 -7.69 19.33 7.65
CA LYS A 146 -8.85 20.26 7.61
C LYS A 146 -10.14 19.53 7.96
N TYR A 147 -10.36 18.34 7.40
CA TYR A 147 -11.54 17.52 7.66
C TYR A 147 -11.60 17.05 9.12
N LEU A 148 -10.49 16.53 9.68
CA LEU A 148 -10.41 16.16 11.09
C LEU A 148 -10.77 17.33 12.00
N LYS A 149 -10.19 18.51 11.76
CA LYS A 149 -10.47 19.74 12.53
C LYS A 149 -11.91 20.23 12.41
N SER A 150 -12.65 19.87 11.38
CA SER A 150 -14.05 20.20 11.26
C SER A 150 -14.99 19.28 12.04
N ILE A 151 -14.48 18.13 12.51
CA ILE A 151 -15.28 17.09 13.19
C ILE A 151 -14.99 17.03 14.69
N ILE A 152 -13.68 17.10 15.07
CA ILE A 152 -13.28 16.99 16.48
C ILE A 152 -13.30 18.39 17.15
N PRO A 153 -13.48 18.45 18.48
CA PRO A 153 -13.46 19.73 19.21
C PRO A 153 -12.16 20.52 18.99
N GLU A 154 -12.24 21.83 18.96
CA GLU A 154 -11.10 22.71 18.74
C GLU A 154 -10.01 22.53 19.82
N THR A 155 -10.41 22.27 21.06
CA THR A 155 -9.52 21.98 22.19
C THR A 155 -8.60 20.78 21.94
N ASP A 156 -8.99 19.88 21.03
CA ASP A 156 -8.31 18.61 20.76
C ASP A 156 -7.54 18.64 19.44
N HIS A 157 -7.50 19.77 18.74
CA HIS A 157 -6.76 19.91 17.48
C HIS A 157 -5.24 19.63 17.63
N ASN A 158 -4.68 19.86 18.82
CA ASN A 158 -3.30 19.56 19.18
C ASN A 158 -3.01 18.05 19.31
N LEU A 159 -4.06 17.22 19.36
CA LEU A 159 -3.92 15.74 19.38
C LEU A 159 -3.71 15.17 17.98
N ILE A 160 -3.86 15.95 16.90
CA ILE A 160 -3.54 15.53 15.54
C ILE A 160 -2.04 15.58 15.34
N VAL A 161 -1.44 14.42 15.13
CA VAL A 161 0.02 14.26 14.94
C VAL A 161 0.29 13.79 13.51
N ILE A 162 1.09 14.55 12.76
CA ILE A 162 1.48 14.18 11.39
C ILE A 162 2.76 13.35 11.41
N ARG A 163 2.67 12.13 10.90
CA ARG A 163 3.81 11.20 10.77
C ARG A 163 4.20 11.04 9.30
N ARG A 164 5.07 11.92 8.79
CA ARG A 164 5.64 11.77 7.45
C ARG A 164 6.77 10.75 7.45
N LYS A 165 6.90 9.97 6.36
CA LYS A 165 7.98 9.00 6.20
C LYS A 165 9.31 9.73 5.95
N PRO A 166 10.33 9.60 6.83
CA PRO A 166 11.63 10.22 6.62
C PRO A 166 12.32 9.69 5.36
N GLY A 167 13.02 10.57 4.63
CA GLY A 167 13.74 10.18 3.43
C GLY A 167 12.86 9.76 2.26
N GLY A 168 11.56 10.08 2.30
CA GLY A 168 10.65 9.89 1.18
C GLY A 168 11.16 10.59 -0.09
N PRO A 169 11.01 9.99 -1.27
CA PRO A 169 11.43 10.63 -2.52
C PRO A 169 10.52 11.82 -2.85
N ILE A 170 11.16 12.94 -3.24
CA ILE A 170 10.49 14.14 -3.77
C ILE A 170 10.63 14.12 -5.28
N VAL A 171 9.55 14.41 -5.99
CA VAL A 171 9.52 14.47 -7.45
C VAL A 171 9.00 15.82 -7.95
N ASP A 172 9.47 16.22 -9.13
CA ASP A 172 8.92 17.38 -9.84
C ASP A 172 7.49 17.11 -10.37
N ASN A 173 6.90 18.11 -11.04
CA ASN A 173 5.57 17.97 -11.65
C ASN A 173 5.52 16.96 -12.79
N LYS A 174 6.68 16.55 -13.31
CA LYS A 174 6.81 15.52 -14.35
C LYS A 174 7.13 14.15 -13.76
N GLY A 175 7.22 14.01 -12.42
CA GLY A 175 7.55 12.76 -11.73
C GLY A 175 9.04 12.39 -11.72
N ASN A 176 9.93 13.30 -12.08
CA ASN A 176 11.36 13.08 -11.96
C ASN A 176 11.81 13.25 -10.52
N LEU A 177 12.66 12.33 -10.06
CA LEU A 177 13.26 12.43 -8.71
C LEU A 177 14.15 13.67 -8.63
N ILE A 178 13.86 14.56 -7.68
CA ILE A 178 14.62 15.79 -7.45
C ILE A 178 15.24 15.88 -6.05
N GLY A 179 14.87 14.98 -5.15
CA GLY A 179 15.39 14.98 -3.78
C GLY A 179 14.78 13.94 -2.89
N LYS A 180 15.01 14.13 -1.60
CA LYS A 180 14.39 13.33 -0.53
C LYS A 180 13.87 14.27 0.55
N GLU A 181 12.76 13.89 1.17
CA GLU A 181 12.23 14.63 2.31
C GLU A 181 13.25 14.68 3.44
N SER A 182 13.56 15.89 3.90
CA SER A 182 14.29 16.12 5.14
C SER A 182 13.28 16.15 6.29
N GLY A 183 13.60 15.51 7.38
CA GLY A 183 12.73 15.53 8.56
C GLY A 183 13.49 15.01 9.79
N PRO A 184 12.99 15.30 10.98
CA PRO A 184 13.57 14.77 12.20
C PRO A 184 13.53 13.24 12.19
N THR A 185 14.42 12.61 12.91
CA THR A 185 14.32 11.19 13.22
C THR A 185 13.01 10.97 13.98
N LEU A 186 12.13 10.16 13.42
CA LEU A 186 10.88 9.82 14.09
C LEU A 186 11.12 8.85 15.25
N PRO A 187 10.32 8.91 16.31
CA PRO A 187 10.25 7.85 17.29
C PRO A 187 9.98 6.50 16.63
N ALA A 188 10.35 5.40 17.31
CA ALA A 188 9.94 4.08 16.88
C ALA A 188 8.41 4.03 16.76
N PHE A 189 7.91 3.41 15.72
CA PHE A 189 6.46 3.38 15.47
C PHE A 189 5.68 2.77 16.65
N ASP A 190 6.27 1.78 17.32
CA ASP A 190 5.69 1.16 18.51
C ASP A 190 5.50 2.13 19.67
N ASP A 191 6.40 3.08 19.83
CA ASP A 191 6.28 4.09 20.89
C ASP A 191 5.20 5.13 20.56
N GLU A 192 5.10 5.53 19.29
CA GLU A 192 4.00 6.38 18.85
C GLU A 192 2.64 5.70 18.98
N LEU A 193 2.54 4.41 18.64
CA LEU A 193 1.30 3.65 18.79
C LEU A 193 0.78 3.66 20.22
N LYS A 194 1.64 3.61 21.23
CA LYS A 194 1.21 3.68 22.64
C LYS A 194 0.42 4.95 22.96
N THR A 195 0.66 6.02 22.22
CA THR A 195 -0.05 7.30 22.38
C THR A 195 -1.25 7.45 21.46
N ALA A 196 -1.43 6.53 20.50
CA ALA A 196 -2.45 6.61 19.48
C ALA A 196 -3.84 6.26 20.00
N ASN A 197 -4.84 7.04 19.64
CA ASN A 197 -6.24 6.68 19.70
C ASN A 197 -6.63 5.86 18.46
N PHE A 198 -6.36 6.40 17.29
CA PHE A 198 -6.51 5.73 16.00
C PHE A 198 -5.56 6.37 14.97
N LEU A 199 -5.46 5.73 13.82
CA LEU A 199 -4.63 6.23 12.73
C LEU A 199 -5.48 6.60 11.51
N VAL A 200 -5.04 7.62 10.78
CA VAL A 200 -5.57 7.98 9.46
C VAL A 200 -4.43 7.84 8.45
N VAL A 201 -4.55 6.90 7.52
CA VAL A 201 -3.40 6.45 6.70
C VAL A 201 -3.78 6.41 5.23
N HIS A 202 -2.99 7.07 4.36
CA HIS A 202 -3.21 6.98 2.92
C HIS A 202 -2.85 5.57 2.40
N ASN A 203 -1.58 5.30 2.15
CA ASN A 203 -1.14 4.04 1.51
C ASN A 203 -0.02 3.31 2.28
N SER A 204 0.33 3.80 3.45
CA SER A 204 1.46 3.24 4.22
C SER A 204 1.12 1.89 4.85
N MET A 205 2.11 1.01 4.90
CA MET A 205 2.03 -0.28 5.60
C MET A 205 1.89 -0.16 7.12
N VAL A 206 2.08 1.04 7.68
CA VAL A 206 1.81 1.29 9.12
C VAL A 206 0.36 1.01 9.50
N ALA A 207 -0.60 1.12 8.56
CA ALA A 207 -1.99 0.72 8.80
C ALA A 207 -2.09 -0.78 9.14
N LEU A 208 -1.42 -1.64 8.36
CA LEU A 208 -1.42 -3.08 8.61
C LEU A 208 -0.74 -3.42 9.94
N GLU A 209 0.34 -2.73 10.26
CA GLU A 209 1.04 -2.91 11.53
C GLU A 209 0.19 -2.45 12.71
N ALA A 210 -0.46 -1.29 12.62
CA ALA A 210 -1.40 -0.80 13.63
C ALA A 210 -2.58 -1.76 13.82
N THR A 211 -3.19 -2.20 12.73
CA THR A 211 -4.29 -3.17 12.73
C THR A 211 -3.89 -4.49 13.40
N ARG A 212 -2.70 -5.00 13.09
CA ARG A 212 -2.16 -6.20 13.73
C ARG A 212 -1.99 -6.05 15.24
N LYS A 213 -1.64 -4.85 15.70
CA LYS A 213 -1.49 -4.48 17.13
C LYS A 213 -2.80 -4.02 17.78
N GLY A 214 -3.94 -4.19 17.10
CA GLY A 214 -5.26 -3.92 17.63
C GLY A 214 -5.68 -2.45 17.64
N TYR A 215 -5.00 -1.59 16.89
CA TYR A 215 -5.40 -0.18 16.77
C TYR A 215 -6.33 0.03 15.58
N PRO A 216 -7.38 0.83 15.75
CA PRO A 216 -8.27 1.20 14.66
C PRO A 216 -7.56 2.08 13.63
N VAL A 217 -7.97 1.89 12.38
CA VAL A 217 -7.44 2.67 11.27
C VAL A 217 -8.58 3.20 10.39
N ILE A 218 -8.40 4.42 9.90
CA ILE A 218 -9.17 4.98 8.78
C ILE A 218 -8.20 5.07 7.62
N THR A 219 -8.54 4.45 6.52
CA THR A 219 -7.63 4.37 5.37
C THR A 219 -8.26 4.88 4.10
N ASP A 220 -7.39 5.33 3.20
CA ASP A 220 -7.73 5.59 1.82
C ASP A 220 -7.90 4.27 1.04
N VAL A 221 -8.61 4.30 -0.10
CA VAL A 221 -8.77 3.16 -1.00
C VAL A 221 -7.43 2.59 -1.50
N HIS A 222 -6.38 3.37 -1.43
CA HIS A 222 -5.02 2.95 -1.81
C HIS A 222 -4.27 2.20 -0.70
N ASN A 223 -4.97 1.73 0.33
CA ASN A 223 -4.39 1.00 1.45
C ASN A 223 -4.86 -0.45 1.52
N SER A 224 -3.96 -1.35 1.91
CA SER A 224 -4.30 -2.77 2.06
C SER A 224 -5.30 -3.06 3.18
N CYS A 225 -5.43 -2.17 4.14
CA CYS A 225 -6.41 -2.29 5.23
C CYS A 225 -7.77 -1.67 4.91
N TYR A 226 -8.00 -1.18 3.69
CA TYR A 226 -9.23 -0.50 3.31
C TYR A 226 -10.49 -1.32 3.62
N SER A 227 -10.48 -2.61 3.31
CA SER A 227 -11.62 -3.51 3.53
C SER A 227 -12.03 -3.72 5.00
N ILE A 228 -11.12 -3.43 5.93
CA ILE A 228 -11.37 -3.51 7.38
C ILE A 228 -11.24 -2.15 8.07
N SER A 229 -11.06 -1.10 7.29
CA SER A 229 -10.96 0.27 7.78
C SER A 229 -12.28 0.72 8.40
N ASN A 230 -12.18 1.57 9.40
CA ASN A 230 -13.32 2.36 9.85
C ASN A 230 -13.70 3.37 8.78
N GLY A 231 -14.95 3.76 8.75
CA GLY A 231 -15.43 4.80 7.87
C GLY A 231 -14.99 6.20 8.30
N TRP A 232 -14.94 7.13 7.37
CA TRP A 232 -14.68 8.54 7.69
C TRP A 232 -15.74 9.14 8.62
N ASN A 233 -16.95 8.62 8.61
CA ASN A 233 -18.05 9.03 9.50
C ASN A 233 -17.85 8.53 10.95
N ASP A 234 -16.95 7.59 11.19
CA ASP A 234 -16.68 7.01 12.52
C ASP A 234 -15.69 7.86 13.33
N ILE A 235 -15.10 8.92 12.74
CA ILE A 235 -14.04 9.73 13.36
C ILE A 235 -14.42 10.22 14.73
N LEU A 236 -15.62 10.81 14.89
CA LEU A 236 -16.04 11.35 16.18
C LEU A 236 -16.27 10.27 17.22
N ALA A 237 -16.84 9.14 16.81
CA ALA A 237 -17.03 7.99 17.71
C ALA A 237 -15.68 7.39 18.13
N LEU A 238 -14.72 7.29 17.20
CA LEU A 238 -13.35 6.85 17.50
C LEU A 238 -12.64 7.82 18.44
N HIS A 239 -12.75 9.12 18.18
CA HIS A 239 -12.16 10.17 19.00
C HIS A 239 -12.66 10.12 20.42
N ASN A 240 -13.96 9.99 20.62
CA ASN A 240 -14.62 9.87 21.91
C ASN A 240 -14.48 8.47 22.55
N LYS A 241 -13.75 7.54 21.87
CA LYS A 241 -13.53 6.17 22.36
C LYS A 241 -14.81 5.32 22.52
N HIS A 242 -15.90 5.71 21.84
CA HIS A 242 -17.18 5.03 21.90
C HIS A 242 -17.33 3.93 20.82
N ALA A 243 -16.49 3.95 19.78
CA ALA A 243 -16.56 2.92 18.75
C ALA A 243 -16.00 1.61 19.29
N GLU A 244 -16.81 0.60 19.32
CA GLU A 244 -16.40 -0.78 19.51
C GLU A 244 -16.04 -1.38 18.12
N PHE A 245 -15.00 -2.20 18.10
CA PHE A 245 -14.53 -2.84 16.88
C PHE A 245 -14.93 -4.30 16.92
N ASP A 246 -15.95 -4.64 16.17
CA ASP A 246 -16.34 -6.03 15.91
C ASP A 246 -16.08 -6.36 14.44
N LYS A 247 -14.82 -6.18 14.01
CA LYS A 247 -14.37 -6.56 12.65
C LYS A 247 -13.49 -7.81 12.65
N GLU A 248 -13.58 -8.63 13.66
CA GLU A 248 -13.24 -10.04 13.61
C GLU A 248 -14.47 -10.82 13.07
N PRO A 249 -14.37 -11.73 12.13
CA PRO A 249 -13.17 -12.36 11.58
C PRO A 249 -12.47 -11.59 10.45
N SER A 250 -13.00 -10.49 9.95
CA SER A 250 -12.50 -9.80 8.73
C SER A 250 -11.00 -9.46 8.79
N ARG A 251 -10.46 -9.14 9.98
CA ARG A 251 -9.02 -8.89 10.14
C ARG A 251 -8.18 -10.13 9.86
N ARG A 252 -8.61 -11.29 10.31
CA ARG A 252 -7.94 -12.57 10.05
C ARG A 252 -8.03 -12.93 8.57
N GLU A 253 -9.19 -12.75 7.95
CA GLU A 253 -9.40 -12.96 6.53
C GLU A 253 -8.50 -12.05 5.68
N LEU A 254 -8.33 -10.78 6.09
CA LEU A 254 -7.38 -9.88 5.44
C LEU A 254 -5.95 -10.44 5.50
N PHE A 255 -5.48 -10.90 6.67
CA PHE A 255 -4.13 -11.43 6.81
C PHE A 255 -3.93 -12.70 5.97
N TYR A 256 -4.93 -13.57 5.90
CA TYR A 256 -4.94 -14.73 5.02
C TYR A 256 -4.81 -14.33 3.56
N TRP A 257 -5.68 -13.42 3.12
CA TRP A 257 -5.67 -12.93 1.74
C TRP A 257 -4.37 -12.22 1.35
N LEU A 258 -3.85 -11.34 2.20
CA LEU A 258 -2.59 -10.65 1.93
C LEU A 258 -1.40 -11.61 1.92
N SER A 259 -1.39 -12.62 2.78
CA SER A 259 -0.33 -13.63 2.79
C SER A 259 -0.30 -14.45 1.50
N ASP A 260 -1.47 -14.74 0.94
CA ASP A 260 -1.63 -15.46 -0.33
C ASP A 260 -1.18 -14.64 -1.54
N ASN A 261 -1.11 -13.32 -1.42
CA ASN A 261 -0.75 -12.40 -2.49
C ASN A 261 0.66 -11.80 -2.32
N GLN A 262 1.50 -12.50 -1.59
CA GLN A 262 2.94 -12.25 -1.52
C GLN A 262 3.73 -13.54 -1.75
N PHE A 263 4.91 -13.40 -2.33
CA PHE A 263 5.66 -14.50 -2.93
C PHE A 263 7.13 -14.44 -2.56
N THR A 264 7.75 -15.58 -2.42
CA THR A 264 9.21 -15.69 -2.37
C THR A 264 9.79 -15.42 -3.76
N LEU A 265 11.06 -15.04 -3.80
CA LEU A 265 11.77 -14.88 -5.08
C LEU A 265 11.79 -16.20 -5.89
N LYS A 266 11.79 -17.36 -5.22
CA LYS A 266 11.70 -18.67 -5.87
C LYS A 266 10.36 -18.85 -6.59
N GLU A 267 9.25 -18.49 -5.98
CA GLU A 267 7.91 -18.58 -6.60
C GLU A 267 7.77 -17.61 -7.78
N ILE A 268 8.37 -16.42 -7.70
CA ILE A 268 8.39 -15.47 -8.82
C ILE A 268 9.21 -16.05 -9.99
N LYS A 269 10.38 -16.61 -9.72
CA LYS A 269 11.26 -17.21 -10.74
C LYS A 269 10.69 -18.46 -11.37
N SER A 270 9.95 -19.28 -10.63
CA SER A 270 9.32 -20.51 -11.14
C SER A 270 8.05 -20.26 -11.95
N GLY A 271 7.51 -19.05 -11.95
CA GLY A 271 6.25 -18.71 -12.62
C GLY A 271 5.00 -18.87 -11.74
N ASN A 272 5.08 -19.51 -10.57
CA ASN A 272 3.92 -19.78 -9.71
C ASN A 272 3.21 -18.50 -9.26
N ALA A 273 3.97 -17.46 -8.94
CA ALA A 273 3.42 -16.15 -8.60
C ALA A 273 2.59 -15.55 -9.73
N TRP A 274 3.03 -15.73 -10.97
CA TRP A 274 2.38 -15.20 -12.16
C TRP A 274 1.03 -15.85 -12.42
N LEU A 275 0.92 -17.17 -12.26
CA LEU A 275 -0.34 -17.89 -12.43
C LEU A 275 -1.40 -17.34 -11.49
N LYS A 276 -1.06 -17.07 -10.23
CA LYS A 276 -2.00 -16.47 -9.28
C LYS A 276 -2.40 -15.05 -9.69
N VAL A 277 -1.43 -14.19 -9.99
CA VAL A 277 -1.68 -12.78 -10.34
C VAL A 277 -2.50 -12.61 -11.62
N LEU A 278 -2.27 -13.48 -12.62
CA LEU A 278 -3.01 -13.46 -13.87
C LEU A 278 -4.47 -13.87 -13.70
N ASN A 279 -4.76 -14.73 -12.71
CA ASN A 279 -6.11 -15.24 -12.42
C ASN A 279 -6.82 -14.45 -11.31
N THR A 280 -6.19 -13.38 -10.78
CA THR A 280 -6.81 -12.52 -9.76
C THR A 280 -7.34 -11.26 -10.42
N GLU A 281 -8.66 -11.10 -10.41
CA GLU A 281 -9.32 -9.88 -10.88
C GLU A 281 -9.76 -9.04 -9.68
N PRO A 282 -9.33 -7.77 -9.58
CA PRO A 282 -9.80 -6.90 -8.53
C PRO A 282 -11.29 -6.56 -8.73
N PRO A 283 -12.09 -6.52 -7.66
CA PRO A 283 -13.43 -6.00 -7.74
C PRO A 283 -13.44 -4.51 -8.08
N VAL A 284 -14.52 -4.03 -8.65
CA VAL A 284 -14.77 -2.59 -8.76
C VAL A 284 -15.12 -2.08 -7.37
N ILE A 285 -14.32 -1.13 -6.88
CA ILE A 285 -14.53 -0.50 -5.57
C ILE A 285 -15.06 0.90 -5.81
N ASP A 286 -16.29 1.14 -5.37
CA ASP A 286 -16.84 2.48 -5.29
C ASP A 286 -16.28 3.17 -4.04
N TYR A 287 -15.63 4.31 -4.26
CA TYR A 287 -14.93 5.02 -3.21
C TYR A 287 -15.18 6.51 -3.26
N HIS A 288 -15.69 7.02 -2.16
CA HIS A 288 -15.92 8.44 -1.96
C HIS A 288 -15.10 8.96 -0.78
N GLN A 289 -14.23 9.92 -1.06
CA GLN A 289 -13.61 10.72 0.00
C GLN A 289 -14.58 11.83 0.42
N PRO A 290 -14.66 12.14 1.72
CA PRO A 290 -15.57 13.17 2.22
C PRO A 290 -15.04 14.61 2.03
N PHE A 291 -13.87 14.78 1.34
CA PHE A 291 -13.19 16.07 1.18
C PHE A 291 -12.54 16.27 -0.19
#